data_9f2c1af15a7c303280b753658e89f64a
#
_entry.id   9f2c1af15a7c303280b753658e89f64a
#
_cell.length_a   1.000
_cell.length_b   1.000
_cell.length_c   1.000
_cell.angle_alpha   90.00
_cell.angle_beta   90.00
_cell.angle_gamma   90.00
#
_symmetry.space_group_name_H-M   'P 1'
#
loop_
_entity.id
_entity.type
_entity.pdbx_description
1 polymer ?
#
loop_
_entity_poly.entity_id
_entity_poly.type
_entity_poly.pdbx_seq_one_letter_code
_entity_poly.pdbx_strand_id
1 'polypeptide(L)'
;MVSLFKLTIPLLLFKIGIATAYADYSNLSIPQIKYKDGDSNPHPTAIGSLLGQIERRTSIETDRGSLQIELSHPNLYQYPFVYMAGSEEFEIFSGSELERLRNYLSYGGFLLIDNNSSNIGSKFDISVRKMIGALFPQIPLNKISRDHSIFRSFYLIDRVSGRMQ
;
A
#
# COMPACT_ATOMS: atom_id res chain seq x y z
N MET A 1 -10.91 37.38 69.17
CA MET A 1 -11.77 37.50 67.97
C MET A 1 -10.89 37.19 66.77
N VAL A 2 -10.90 35.89 66.35
CA VAL A 2 -10.01 35.38 65.28
C VAL A 2 -10.87 35.22 64.03
N SER A 3 -10.57 36.02 63.00
CA SER A 3 -11.26 36.02 61.71
C SER A 3 -10.61 34.95 60.78
N LEU A 4 -11.33 33.88 60.46
CA LEU A 4 -10.93 32.90 59.48
C LEU A 4 -11.23 33.40 58.08
N PHE A 5 -10.18 33.71 57.32
CA PHE A 5 -10.26 33.98 55.88
C PHE A 5 -10.40 32.66 55.10
N LYS A 6 -11.58 32.37 54.56
CA LYS A 6 -11.79 31.26 53.66
C LYS A 6 -11.28 31.63 52.24
N LEU A 7 -10.13 31.05 51.86
CA LEU A 7 -9.59 31.14 50.52
C LEU A 7 -10.28 30.09 49.63
N THR A 8 -11.25 30.54 48.82
CA THR A 8 -11.88 29.68 47.81
C THR A 8 -11.03 29.75 46.53
N ILE A 9 -10.33 28.64 46.21
CA ILE A 9 -9.61 28.48 44.94
C ILE A 9 -10.61 27.99 43.89
N PRO A 10 -10.87 28.70 42.79
CA PRO A 10 -11.70 28.21 41.73
C PRO A 10 -10.93 27.12 40.96
N LEU A 11 -11.49 25.89 41.01
CA LEU A 11 -10.99 24.76 40.23
C LEU A 11 -11.34 24.98 38.74
N LEU A 12 -10.38 25.54 38.00
CA LEU A 12 -10.51 25.72 36.54
C LEU A 12 -10.37 24.37 35.86
N LEU A 13 -11.49 23.73 35.54
CA LEU A 13 -11.52 22.48 34.75
C LEU A 13 -11.15 22.81 33.30
N PHE A 14 -9.87 22.63 32.98
CA PHE A 14 -9.38 22.68 31.60
C PHE A 14 -9.81 21.41 30.90
N LYS A 15 -10.93 21.46 30.15
CA LYS A 15 -11.32 20.39 29.23
C LYS A 15 -10.37 20.39 28.04
N ILE A 16 -9.32 19.56 28.10
CA ILE A 16 -8.49 19.26 26.93
C ILE A 16 -9.36 18.36 26.02
N GLY A 17 -10.02 18.97 25.05
CA GLY A 17 -10.67 18.24 23.96
C GLY A 17 -9.59 17.63 23.08
N ILE A 18 -9.26 16.36 23.30
CA ILE A 18 -8.47 15.57 22.34
C ILE A 18 -9.43 15.31 21.17
N ALA A 19 -9.38 16.17 20.15
CA ALA A 19 -9.97 15.85 18.86
C ALA A 19 -9.12 14.75 18.22
N THR A 20 -9.50 13.48 18.45
CA THR A 20 -8.98 12.38 17.65
C THR A 20 -9.59 12.52 16.26
N ALA A 21 -8.81 13.05 15.32
CA ALA A 21 -9.16 12.95 13.91
C ALA A 21 -9.04 11.45 13.55
N TYR A 22 -10.16 10.76 13.60
CA TYR A 22 -10.25 9.45 12.97
C TYR A 22 -10.21 9.71 11.47
N ALA A 23 -9.12 9.34 10.81
CA ALA A 23 -9.14 9.23 9.36
C ALA A 23 -10.20 8.16 9.02
N ASP A 24 -11.18 8.54 8.25
CA ASP A 24 -12.23 7.64 7.78
C ASP A 24 -11.61 6.72 6.71
N TYR A 25 -11.23 5.51 7.12
CA TYR A 25 -10.72 4.47 6.24
C TYR A 25 -11.84 3.55 5.74
N SER A 26 -13.08 4.03 5.72
CA SER A 26 -14.23 3.25 5.26
C SER A 26 -14.12 2.88 3.77
N ASN A 27 -13.45 3.72 2.98
CA ASN A 27 -13.31 3.56 1.54
C ASN A 27 -11.99 2.88 1.17
N LEU A 28 -12.04 1.96 0.21
CA LEU A 28 -10.85 1.31 -0.31
C LEU A 28 -9.97 2.31 -1.06
N SER A 29 -8.76 2.50 -0.56
CA SER A 29 -7.68 3.22 -1.25
C SER A 29 -6.57 2.25 -1.63
N ILE A 30 -5.99 2.41 -2.81
CA ILE A 30 -4.83 1.63 -3.28
C ILE A 30 -3.67 2.60 -3.51
N PRO A 31 -2.81 2.82 -2.50
CA PRO A 31 -1.64 3.67 -2.68
C PRO A 31 -0.63 3.05 -3.65
N GLN A 32 -0.02 3.90 -4.46
CA GLN A 32 1.11 3.53 -5.29
C GLN A 32 2.40 3.80 -4.52
N ILE A 33 3.27 2.79 -4.46
CA ILE A 33 4.58 2.92 -3.81
C ILE A 33 5.49 3.78 -4.69
N LYS A 34 5.99 4.86 -4.08
CA LYS A 34 6.98 5.74 -4.66
C LYS A 34 8.38 5.25 -4.30
N TYR A 35 9.28 5.19 -5.28
CA TYR A 35 10.67 4.79 -5.12
C TYR A 35 11.58 5.76 -5.89
N LYS A 36 12.88 5.69 -5.61
CA LYS A 36 13.91 6.53 -6.23
C LYS A 36 14.45 5.89 -7.51
N ASP A 37 14.97 6.72 -8.39
CA ASP A 37 15.68 6.33 -9.61
C ASP A 37 14.87 5.36 -10.46
N GLY A 38 13.85 5.87 -11.10
CA GLY A 38 13.00 5.08 -11.97
C GLY A 38 11.65 5.73 -12.24
N ASP A 39 10.83 5.03 -12.99
CA ASP A 39 9.49 5.47 -13.37
C ASP A 39 8.45 4.83 -12.44
N SER A 40 8.26 5.42 -11.25
CA SER A 40 7.34 4.87 -10.26
C SER A 40 5.84 5.10 -10.58
N ASN A 41 5.51 5.84 -11.66
CA ASN A 41 4.12 6.10 -12.02
C ASN A 41 3.93 6.13 -13.55
N PRO A 42 4.22 5.03 -14.26
CA PRO A 42 4.14 4.98 -15.73
C PRO A 42 2.71 5.14 -16.26
N HIS A 43 1.71 4.87 -15.42
CA HIS A 43 0.28 4.95 -15.76
C HIS A 43 -0.53 5.68 -14.69
N PRO A 44 -0.51 7.01 -14.65
CA PRO A 44 -1.13 7.81 -13.56
C PRO A 44 -2.63 7.56 -13.35
N THR A 45 -3.33 7.09 -14.36
CA THR A 45 -4.79 6.84 -14.32
C THR A 45 -5.15 5.38 -14.01
N ALA A 46 -4.16 4.47 -13.92
CA ALA A 46 -4.41 3.03 -13.80
C ALA A 46 -5.17 2.68 -12.51
N ILE A 47 -4.71 3.19 -11.37
CA ILE A 47 -5.34 2.91 -10.08
C ILE A 47 -6.74 3.51 -10.00
N GLY A 48 -6.95 4.75 -10.43
CA GLY A 48 -8.28 5.36 -10.47
C GLY A 48 -9.25 4.57 -11.37
N SER A 49 -8.75 4.05 -12.50
CA SER A 49 -9.54 3.19 -13.38
C SER A 49 -9.89 1.85 -12.73
N LEU A 50 -8.93 1.22 -12.02
CA LEU A 50 -9.15 -0.02 -11.27
C LEU A 50 -10.18 0.18 -10.17
N LEU A 51 -10.04 1.20 -9.33
CA LEU A 51 -10.97 1.54 -8.26
C LEU A 51 -12.38 1.80 -8.81
N GLY A 52 -12.49 2.50 -9.94
CA GLY A 52 -13.76 2.69 -10.62
C GLY A 52 -14.40 1.40 -11.16
N GLN A 53 -13.61 0.38 -11.51
CA GLN A 53 -14.15 -0.96 -11.85
C GLN A 53 -14.61 -1.72 -10.61
N ILE A 54 -13.87 -1.61 -9.50
CA ILE A 54 -14.24 -2.23 -8.22
C ILE A 54 -15.60 -1.70 -7.77
N GLU A 55 -15.79 -0.40 -7.73
CA GLU A 55 -17.06 0.24 -7.38
C GLU A 55 -18.24 -0.21 -8.27
N ARG A 56 -18.01 -0.28 -9.59
CA ARG A 56 -19.08 -0.71 -10.52
C ARG A 56 -19.46 -2.18 -10.41
N ARG A 57 -18.58 -3.03 -9.90
CA ARG A 57 -18.76 -4.49 -9.91
C ARG A 57 -18.97 -5.08 -8.53
N THR A 58 -18.80 -4.28 -7.48
CA THR A 58 -18.93 -4.72 -6.09
C THR A 58 -19.66 -3.63 -5.30
N SER A 59 -19.97 -3.92 -4.04
CA SER A 59 -20.49 -2.94 -3.08
C SER A 59 -19.37 -2.20 -2.30
N ILE A 60 -18.13 -2.29 -2.74
CA ILE A 60 -16.99 -1.65 -2.09
C ILE A 60 -16.95 -0.19 -2.51
N GLU A 61 -17.03 0.71 -1.55
CA GLU A 61 -16.80 2.14 -1.76
C GLU A 61 -15.29 2.39 -1.91
N THR A 62 -14.89 3.27 -2.84
CA THR A 62 -13.49 3.53 -3.13
C THR A 62 -13.17 5.00 -3.06
N ASP A 63 -11.95 5.32 -2.63
CA ASP A 63 -11.35 6.62 -2.81
C ASP A 63 -10.51 6.62 -4.08
N ARG A 64 -11.05 7.21 -5.15
CA ARG A 64 -10.40 7.24 -6.48
C ARG A 64 -9.24 8.24 -6.58
N GLY A 65 -8.86 8.87 -5.49
CA GLY A 65 -7.70 9.76 -5.44
C GLY A 65 -6.41 9.04 -5.86
N SER A 66 -5.53 9.75 -6.57
CA SER A 66 -4.19 9.26 -6.83
C SER A 66 -3.34 9.46 -5.57
N LEU A 67 -3.16 8.39 -4.82
CA LEU A 67 -2.35 8.41 -3.61
C LEU A 67 -1.00 7.75 -3.89
N GLN A 68 0.09 8.49 -3.67
CA GLN A 68 1.45 7.96 -3.73
C GLN A 68 2.07 8.03 -2.34
N ILE A 69 2.66 6.94 -1.88
CA ILE A 69 3.33 6.88 -0.58
C ILE A 69 4.71 6.25 -0.70
N GLU A 70 5.61 6.65 0.18
CA GLU A 70 6.88 5.96 0.41
C GLU A 70 6.68 4.83 1.41
N LEU A 71 7.58 3.83 1.42
CA LEU A 71 7.53 2.76 2.43
C LEU A 71 7.74 3.28 3.86
N SER A 72 8.35 4.46 4.01
CA SER A 72 8.50 5.18 5.28
C SER A 72 7.19 5.79 5.80
N HIS A 73 6.13 5.88 4.97
CA HIS A 73 4.88 6.54 5.32
C HIS A 73 4.25 5.91 6.59
N PRO A 74 3.85 6.72 7.60
CA PRO A 74 3.37 6.21 8.89
C PRO A 74 2.15 5.31 8.76
N ASN A 75 1.27 5.59 7.81
CA ASN A 75 0.00 4.88 7.60
C ASN A 75 0.12 3.69 6.63
N LEU A 76 1.32 3.24 6.26
CA LEU A 76 1.50 2.10 5.33
C LEU A 76 0.65 0.88 5.74
N TYR A 77 0.62 0.56 7.03
CA TYR A 77 -0.11 -0.61 7.56
C TYR A 77 -1.63 -0.46 7.58
N GLN A 78 -2.17 0.70 7.27
CA GLN A 78 -3.61 0.95 7.18
C GLN A 78 -4.18 0.57 5.81
N TYR A 79 -3.31 0.43 4.81
CA TYR A 79 -3.70 0.05 3.46
C TYR A 79 -3.54 -1.46 3.27
N PRO A 80 -4.63 -2.22 3.08
CA PRO A 80 -4.54 -3.67 2.90
C PRO A 80 -3.87 -4.07 1.58
N PHE A 81 -3.87 -3.17 0.60
CA PHE A 81 -3.37 -3.38 -0.74
C PHE A 81 -2.56 -2.17 -1.19
N VAL A 82 -1.34 -2.39 -1.67
CA VAL A 82 -0.50 -1.36 -2.28
C VAL A 82 -0.04 -1.80 -3.67
N TYR A 83 0.23 -0.83 -4.52
CA TYR A 83 0.63 -1.05 -5.91
C TYR A 83 2.02 -0.48 -6.16
N MET A 84 2.83 -1.19 -6.93
CA MET A 84 4.14 -0.74 -7.39
C MET A 84 4.26 -1.03 -8.88
N ALA A 85 4.63 -0.06 -9.67
CA ALA A 85 4.77 -0.21 -11.11
C ALA A 85 6.05 0.46 -11.60
N GLY A 86 6.56 0.02 -12.75
CA GLY A 86 7.71 0.65 -13.39
C GLY A 86 8.18 -0.07 -14.63
N SER A 87 9.05 0.58 -15.38
CA SER A 87 9.70 0.06 -16.59
C SER A 87 11.24 0.11 -16.51
N GLU A 88 11.78 0.98 -15.65
CA GLU A 88 13.20 1.24 -15.53
C GLU A 88 13.78 0.63 -14.25
N GLU A 89 15.11 0.54 -14.21
CA GLU A 89 15.84 0.19 -13.00
C GLU A 89 15.53 1.19 -11.88
N PHE A 90 15.44 0.70 -10.65
CA PHE A 90 15.27 1.54 -9.47
C PHE A 90 16.27 1.19 -8.38
N GLU A 91 16.56 2.18 -7.54
CA GLU A 91 17.36 1.97 -6.34
C GLU A 91 16.63 1.08 -5.35
N ILE A 92 17.30 0.03 -4.87
CA ILE A 92 16.72 -0.86 -3.85
C ILE A 92 16.51 -0.06 -2.57
N PHE A 93 15.35 -0.24 -1.97
CA PHE A 93 14.96 0.39 -0.72
C PHE A 93 16.02 0.22 0.39
N SER A 94 16.12 1.20 1.25
CA SER A 94 16.97 1.15 2.44
C SER A 94 16.64 -0.02 3.35
N GLY A 95 17.54 -0.41 4.24
CA GLY A 95 17.31 -1.52 5.17
C GLY A 95 16.05 -1.35 6.03
N SER A 96 15.78 -0.13 6.52
CA SER A 96 14.59 0.21 7.29
C SER A 96 13.30 0.14 6.46
N GLU A 97 13.33 0.56 5.21
CA GLU A 97 12.19 0.46 4.30
C GLU A 97 11.89 -1.00 3.92
N LEU A 98 12.94 -1.80 3.66
CA LEU A 98 12.80 -3.24 3.42
C LEU A 98 12.23 -3.96 4.65
N GLU A 99 12.65 -3.60 5.86
CA GLU A 99 12.09 -4.17 7.09
C GLU A 99 10.61 -3.82 7.23
N ARG A 100 10.23 -2.58 6.97
CA ARG A 100 8.81 -2.15 6.99
C ARG A 100 7.98 -2.90 5.96
N LEU A 101 8.49 -3.06 4.73
CA LEU A 101 7.80 -3.80 3.68
C LEU A 101 7.68 -5.29 4.02
N ARG A 102 8.74 -5.89 4.59
CA ARG A 102 8.70 -7.28 5.09
C ARG A 102 7.61 -7.46 6.15
N ASN A 103 7.56 -6.56 7.13
CA ASN A 103 6.54 -6.59 8.18
C ASN A 103 5.14 -6.41 7.59
N TYR A 104 4.96 -5.43 6.68
CA TYR A 104 3.70 -5.21 5.99
C TYR A 104 3.18 -6.49 5.31
N LEU A 105 4.02 -7.15 4.52
CA LEU A 105 3.67 -8.39 3.82
C LEU A 105 3.45 -9.56 4.79
N SER A 106 4.24 -9.66 5.86
CA SER A 106 4.13 -10.73 6.87
C SER A 106 2.85 -10.62 7.71
N TYR A 107 2.33 -9.42 7.90
CA TYR A 107 1.09 -9.17 8.64
C TYR A 107 -0.17 -9.10 7.76
N GLY A 108 -0.08 -9.57 6.52
CA GLY A 108 -1.25 -9.72 5.63
C GLY A 108 -1.47 -8.59 4.64
N GLY A 109 -0.55 -7.64 4.53
CA GLY A 109 -0.55 -6.66 3.45
C GLY A 109 -0.31 -7.33 2.09
N PHE A 110 -0.90 -6.76 1.04
CA PHE A 110 -0.75 -7.25 -0.33
C PHE A 110 -0.03 -6.21 -1.18
N LEU A 111 1.02 -6.63 -1.90
CA LEU A 111 1.74 -5.80 -2.86
C LEU A 111 1.56 -6.38 -4.28
N LEU A 112 0.90 -5.62 -5.14
CA LEU A 112 0.89 -5.90 -6.58
C LEU A 112 2.04 -5.16 -7.26
N ILE A 113 2.89 -5.91 -7.97
CA ILE A 113 3.98 -5.33 -8.76
C ILE A 113 3.68 -5.52 -10.24
N ASP A 114 3.61 -4.41 -10.98
CA ASP A 114 3.33 -4.39 -12.42
C ASP A 114 4.58 -3.97 -13.19
N ASN A 115 5.15 -4.89 -13.93
CA ASN A 115 6.26 -4.62 -14.83
C ASN A 115 5.73 -4.06 -16.16
N ASN A 116 5.94 -2.77 -16.39
CA ASN A 116 5.49 -2.07 -17.58
C ASN A 116 6.46 -2.15 -18.78
N SER A 117 7.61 -2.79 -18.60
CA SER A 117 8.52 -3.04 -19.71
C SER A 117 8.01 -4.18 -20.61
N SER A 118 8.40 -4.14 -21.87
CA SER A 118 7.97 -5.14 -22.86
C SER A 118 8.67 -6.50 -22.75
N ASN A 119 9.67 -6.64 -21.86
CA ASN A 119 10.51 -7.83 -21.79
C ASN A 119 10.59 -8.44 -20.40
N ILE A 120 10.52 -9.77 -20.32
CA ILE A 120 10.94 -10.53 -19.13
C ILE A 120 12.45 -10.33 -18.97
N GLY A 121 12.91 -10.09 -17.74
CA GLY A 121 14.33 -9.78 -17.46
C GLY A 121 14.70 -8.33 -17.78
N SER A 122 13.70 -7.45 -17.88
CA SER A 122 13.93 -6.01 -17.96
C SER A 122 14.65 -5.48 -16.72
N LYS A 123 15.19 -4.27 -16.82
CA LYS A 123 15.86 -3.60 -15.70
C LYS A 123 14.96 -3.53 -14.46
N PHE A 124 13.67 -3.21 -14.63
CA PHE A 124 12.70 -3.21 -13.55
C PHE A 124 12.51 -4.61 -12.94
N ASP A 125 12.32 -5.66 -13.75
CA ASP A 125 12.17 -7.05 -13.28
C ASP A 125 13.40 -7.49 -12.47
N ILE A 126 14.60 -7.15 -12.92
CA ILE A 126 15.84 -7.45 -12.21
C ILE A 126 15.88 -6.76 -10.83
N SER A 127 15.53 -5.47 -10.77
CA SER A 127 15.48 -4.71 -9.51
C SER A 127 14.42 -5.28 -8.55
N VAL A 128 13.24 -5.64 -9.07
CA VAL A 128 12.18 -6.30 -8.30
C VAL A 128 12.66 -7.62 -7.72
N ARG A 129 13.31 -8.47 -8.52
CA ARG A 129 13.83 -9.77 -8.03
C ARG A 129 14.91 -9.61 -6.97
N LYS A 130 15.79 -8.62 -7.11
CA LYS A 130 16.78 -8.28 -6.07
C LYS A 130 16.08 -7.83 -4.78
N MET A 131 15.08 -6.96 -4.88
CA MET A 131 14.27 -6.51 -3.75
C MET A 131 13.58 -7.68 -3.04
N ILE A 132 12.87 -8.54 -3.78
CA ILE A 132 12.18 -9.70 -3.20
C ILE A 132 13.17 -10.68 -2.56
N GLY A 133 14.32 -10.92 -3.17
CA GLY A 133 15.39 -11.74 -2.60
C GLY A 133 15.96 -11.16 -1.30
N ALA A 134 16.03 -9.82 -1.17
CA ALA A 134 16.42 -9.15 0.07
C ALA A 134 15.31 -9.22 1.13
N LEU A 135 14.04 -9.18 0.73
CA LEU A 135 12.89 -9.31 1.63
C LEU A 135 12.76 -10.74 2.19
N PHE A 136 12.82 -11.73 1.33
CA PHE A 136 12.57 -13.14 1.67
C PHE A 136 13.62 -14.08 1.05
N PRO A 137 14.85 -14.12 1.59
CA PRO A 137 15.95 -14.88 0.98
C PRO A 137 15.69 -16.38 0.83
N GLN A 138 14.80 -16.92 1.66
CA GLN A 138 14.48 -18.36 1.69
C GLN A 138 13.22 -18.71 0.87
N ILE A 139 12.52 -17.70 0.32
CA ILE A 139 11.25 -17.91 -0.39
C ILE A 139 11.40 -17.44 -1.83
N PRO A 140 11.54 -18.37 -2.80
CA PRO A 140 11.65 -17.99 -4.20
C PRO A 140 10.32 -17.50 -4.76
N LEU A 141 10.39 -16.63 -5.78
CA LEU A 141 9.22 -16.28 -6.59
C LEU A 141 8.81 -17.49 -7.42
N ASN A 142 7.57 -17.92 -7.26
CA ASN A 142 6.99 -19.05 -7.98
C ASN A 142 5.93 -18.60 -8.97
N LYS A 143 5.85 -19.27 -10.11
CA LYS A 143 4.74 -19.10 -11.03
C LYS A 143 3.47 -19.67 -10.39
N ILE A 144 2.41 -18.86 -10.34
CA ILE A 144 1.10 -19.28 -9.83
C ILE A 144 0.50 -20.31 -10.77
N SER A 145 0.06 -21.45 -10.23
CA SER A 145 -0.61 -22.49 -11.00
C SER A 145 -2.04 -22.07 -11.40
N ARG A 146 -2.58 -22.64 -12.48
CA ARG A 146 -3.92 -22.27 -13.00
C ARG A 146 -5.07 -22.60 -12.05
N ASP A 147 -4.88 -23.55 -11.16
CA ASP A 147 -5.86 -23.98 -10.14
C ASP A 147 -5.76 -23.18 -8.83
N HIS A 148 -4.86 -22.19 -8.76
CA HIS A 148 -4.72 -21.35 -7.60
C HIS A 148 -6.01 -20.55 -7.33
N SER A 149 -6.35 -20.39 -6.05
CA SER A 149 -7.58 -19.71 -5.60
C SER A 149 -7.75 -18.29 -6.15
N ILE A 150 -6.68 -17.57 -6.44
CA ILE A 150 -6.73 -16.22 -7.01
C ILE A 150 -7.51 -16.15 -8.32
N PHE A 151 -7.53 -17.23 -9.12
CA PHE A 151 -8.28 -17.30 -10.38
C PHE A 151 -9.75 -17.70 -10.22
N ARG A 152 -10.18 -17.96 -8.98
CA ARG A 152 -11.53 -18.43 -8.64
C ARG A 152 -12.18 -17.67 -7.49
N SER A 153 -11.52 -16.61 -7.01
CA SER A 153 -12.01 -15.91 -5.81
C SER A 153 -13.24 -15.05 -6.06
N PHE A 154 -13.41 -14.50 -7.26
CA PHE A 154 -14.56 -13.66 -7.61
C PHE A 154 -15.13 -14.04 -8.99
N TYR A 155 -14.27 -14.12 -9.99
CA TYR A 155 -14.59 -14.66 -11.30
C TYR A 155 -13.87 -15.98 -11.52
N LEU A 156 -14.44 -16.86 -12.35
CA LEU A 156 -13.71 -17.99 -12.89
C LEU A 156 -12.84 -17.47 -14.04
N ILE A 157 -11.53 -17.41 -13.82
CA ILE A 157 -10.57 -16.90 -14.81
C ILE A 157 -9.80 -18.08 -15.39
N ASP A 158 -10.14 -18.47 -16.60
CA ASP A 158 -9.49 -19.61 -17.28
C ASP A 158 -8.18 -19.20 -17.96
N ARG A 159 -8.05 -17.92 -18.36
CA ARG A 159 -6.87 -17.40 -19.05
C ARG A 159 -6.55 -16.01 -18.57
N VAL A 160 -5.31 -15.81 -18.17
CA VAL A 160 -4.75 -14.48 -17.92
C VAL A 160 -4.03 -14.02 -19.18
N SER A 161 -4.39 -12.86 -19.69
CA SER A 161 -3.71 -12.21 -20.80
C SER A 161 -3.23 -10.83 -20.33
N GLY A 162 -2.05 -10.44 -20.76
CA GLY A 162 -1.44 -9.14 -20.50
C GLY A 162 -0.99 -8.47 -21.80
N ARG A 163 -0.20 -7.41 -21.68
CA ARG A 163 0.39 -6.69 -22.81
C ARG A 163 1.36 -7.56 -23.63
N MET A 164 1.91 -8.59 -23.00
CA MET A 164 2.74 -9.59 -23.69
C MET A 164 1.96 -10.89 -23.80
N GLN A 165 1.89 -11.41 -24.99
CA GLN A 165 1.37 -12.75 -25.30
C GLN A 165 2.53 -13.73 -25.46
#